data_2c7ed9573945619e26079fe8764fd2cd
#
_entry.id   2c7ed9573945619e26079fe8764fd2cd
#
_cell.length_a   1.000
_cell.length_b   1.000
_cell.length_c   1.000
_cell.angle_alpha   90.00
_cell.angle_beta   90.00
_cell.angle_gamma   90.00
#
_symmetry.space_group_name_H-M   'P 1'
#
loop_
_entity.id
_entity.type
_entity.pdbx_description
1 polymer ?
#
loop_
_entity_poly.entity_id
_entity_poly.type
_entity_poly.pdbx_seq_one_letter_code
_entity_poly.pdbx_strand_id
1 'polypeptide(L)'
;MAELRVGRRAVHNFWRQLEEFSTQFRHLRALVALAGWDQETYMPPGAAQRRAAQLATAQKLLHRHMNSTVARRLALRAHQILPLLPERKQRIVSCFLREYRRYTALPEQLLEELSYAQTLALESWKLARRESDFSLF
;
A
#
# COMPACT_ATOMS: atom_id res chain seq x y z
N MET A 1 -25.18 -29.62 1.89
CA MET A 1 -23.91 -28.93 2.05
C MET A 1 -22.99 -29.30 0.88
N ALA A 2 -22.87 -28.45 -0.12
CA ALA A 2 -21.99 -28.71 -1.26
C ALA A 2 -20.58 -28.27 -0.88
N GLU A 3 -19.72 -29.22 -0.50
CA GLU A 3 -18.29 -29.01 -0.47
C GLU A 3 -17.83 -28.72 -1.90
N LEU A 4 -17.64 -27.45 -2.24
CA LEU A 4 -16.96 -27.02 -3.44
C LEU A 4 -15.52 -27.54 -3.35
N ARG A 5 -15.25 -28.72 -3.93
CA ARG A 5 -13.88 -29.17 -4.20
C ARG A 5 -13.21 -28.14 -5.11
N VAL A 6 -12.50 -27.22 -4.52
CA VAL A 6 -11.66 -26.27 -5.24
C VAL A 6 -10.56 -27.08 -5.93
N GLY A 7 -10.71 -27.33 -7.22
CA GLY A 7 -9.77 -28.16 -7.97
C GLY A 7 -8.37 -27.52 -8.04
N ARG A 8 -7.32 -28.34 -8.23
CA ARG A 8 -5.90 -27.87 -8.37
C ARG A 8 -5.74 -26.71 -9.37
N ARG A 9 -6.53 -26.72 -10.45
CA ARG A 9 -6.53 -25.67 -11.47
C ARG A 9 -7.02 -24.33 -10.91
N ALA A 10 -8.01 -24.32 -10.04
CA ALA A 10 -8.53 -23.11 -9.39
C ALA A 10 -7.52 -22.51 -8.42
N VAL A 11 -6.82 -23.35 -7.65
CA VAL A 11 -5.71 -22.92 -6.76
C VAL A 11 -4.56 -22.32 -7.57
N HIS A 12 -4.17 -22.96 -8.67
CA HIS A 12 -3.11 -22.46 -9.55
C HIS A 12 -3.47 -21.09 -10.17
N ASN A 13 -4.70 -20.95 -10.69
CA ASN A 13 -5.18 -19.70 -11.28
C ASN A 13 -5.25 -18.57 -10.24
N PHE A 14 -5.74 -18.87 -9.04
CA PHE A 14 -5.75 -17.90 -7.94
C PHE A 14 -4.34 -17.44 -7.62
N TRP A 15 -3.40 -18.37 -7.48
CA TRP A 15 -2.01 -18.05 -7.13
C TRP A 15 -1.37 -17.13 -8.17
N ARG A 16 -1.49 -17.45 -9.46
CA ARG A 16 -0.97 -16.63 -10.55
C ARG A 16 -1.54 -15.21 -10.52
N GLN A 17 -2.87 -15.08 -10.34
CA GLN A 17 -3.51 -13.77 -10.26
C GLN A 17 -3.06 -12.99 -9.02
N LEU A 18 -2.88 -13.65 -7.89
CA LEU A 18 -2.36 -13.03 -6.67
C LEU A 18 -0.91 -12.54 -6.84
N GLU A 19 -0.06 -13.34 -7.48
CA GLU A 19 1.33 -12.96 -7.77
C GLU A 19 1.41 -11.73 -8.67
N GLU A 20 0.66 -11.72 -9.76
CA GLU A 20 0.60 -10.59 -10.69
C GLU A 20 0.12 -9.32 -9.99
N PHE A 21 -1.01 -9.40 -9.28
CA PHE A 21 -1.58 -8.31 -8.51
C PHE A 21 -0.61 -7.78 -7.44
N SER A 22 -0.01 -8.68 -6.66
CA SER A 22 0.94 -8.32 -5.60
C SER A 22 2.25 -7.74 -6.14
N THR A 23 2.67 -8.14 -7.34
CA THR A 23 3.85 -7.59 -8.00
C THR A 23 3.63 -6.12 -8.38
N GLN A 24 2.49 -5.79 -8.99
CA GLN A 24 2.13 -4.40 -9.28
C GLN A 24 2.06 -3.55 -8.01
N PHE A 25 1.44 -4.06 -6.95
CA PHE A 25 1.38 -3.37 -5.66
C PHE A 25 2.78 -3.10 -5.07
N ARG A 26 3.68 -4.09 -5.12
CA ARG A 26 5.07 -3.92 -4.66
C ARG A 26 5.83 -2.87 -5.47
N HIS A 27 5.64 -2.84 -6.78
CA HIS A 27 6.28 -1.82 -7.64
C HIS A 27 5.80 -0.41 -7.28
N LEU A 28 4.49 -0.21 -7.11
CA LEU A 28 3.94 1.08 -6.67
C LEU A 28 4.50 1.49 -5.30
N ARG A 29 4.54 0.58 -4.34
CA ARG A 29 5.15 0.83 -3.02
C ARG A 29 6.63 1.17 -3.10
N ALA A 30 7.37 0.51 -3.97
CA ALA A 30 8.79 0.80 -4.18
C ALA A 30 9.01 2.21 -4.73
N LEU A 31 8.16 2.67 -5.65
CA LEU A 31 8.22 4.05 -6.16
C LEU A 31 7.93 5.08 -5.06
N VAL A 32 6.93 4.82 -4.20
CA VAL A 32 6.64 5.66 -3.03
C VAL A 32 7.83 5.69 -2.07
N ALA A 33 8.42 4.53 -1.79
CA ALA A 33 9.58 4.45 -0.90
C ALA A 33 10.79 5.19 -1.46
N LEU A 34 11.04 5.10 -2.78
CA LEU A 34 12.11 5.83 -3.46
C LEU A 34 11.88 7.36 -3.37
N ALA A 35 10.65 7.83 -3.60
CA ALA A 35 10.31 9.23 -3.47
C ALA A 35 10.46 9.74 -2.02
N GLY A 36 10.10 8.91 -1.04
CA GLY A 36 10.33 9.20 0.38
C GLY A 36 11.81 9.26 0.74
N TRP A 37 12.61 8.31 0.23
CA TRP A 37 14.06 8.33 0.45
C TRP A 37 14.72 9.57 -0.16
N ASP A 38 14.35 9.95 -1.40
CA ASP A 38 14.83 11.18 -2.04
C ASP A 38 14.46 12.43 -1.24
N GLN A 39 13.26 12.47 -0.65
CA GLN A 39 12.82 13.56 0.24
C GLN A 39 13.74 13.74 1.45
N GLU A 40 14.27 12.64 1.99
CA GLU A 40 15.16 12.69 3.15
C GLU A 40 16.62 13.00 2.79
N THR A 41 17.00 12.83 1.52
CA THR A 41 18.41 12.86 1.11
C THR A 41 18.75 13.97 0.11
N TYR A 42 18.13 13.96 -1.07
CA TYR A 42 18.55 14.79 -2.21
C TYR A 42 17.52 15.82 -2.65
N MET A 43 16.32 15.82 -2.07
CA MET A 43 15.28 16.77 -2.47
C MET A 43 15.74 18.22 -2.28
N PRO A 44 15.68 19.09 -3.32
CA PRO A 44 16.07 20.49 -3.20
C PRO A 44 15.19 21.26 -2.21
N PRO A 45 15.75 22.24 -1.51
CA PRO A 45 14.96 23.18 -0.71
C PRO A 45 13.83 23.82 -1.54
N GLY A 46 12.64 23.94 -0.98
CA GLY A 46 11.47 24.49 -1.65
C GLY A 46 10.69 23.52 -2.54
N ALA A 47 11.13 22.25 -2.70
CA ALA A 47 10.40 21.24 -3.45
C ALA A 47 9.31 20.52 -2.64
N ALA A 48 9.15 20.81 -1.35
CA ALA A 48 8.26 20.09 -0.42
C ALA A 48 6.81 20.02 -0.89
N GLN A 49 6.22 21.13 -1.34
CA GLN A 49 4.83 21.14 -1.81
C GLN A 49 4.62 20.23 -3.03
N ARG A 50 5.56 20.25 -3.99
CA ARG A 50 5.49 19.38 -5.16
C ARG A 50 5.64 17.91 -4.78
N ARG A 51 6.57 17.60 -3.87
CA ARG A 51 6.76 16.25 -3.36
C ARG A 51 5.54 15.78 -2.57
N ALA A 52 4.93 16.63 -1.75
CA ALA A 52 3.69 16.31 -1.05
C ALA A 52 2.57 15.89 -2.02
N ALA A 53 2.37 16.66 -3.09
CA ALA A 53 1.38 16.33 -4.12
C ALA A 53 1.70 15.02 -4.86
N GLN A 54 2.98 14.76 -5.16
CA GLN A 54 3.42 13.50 -5.80
C GLN A 54 3.15 12.30 -4.90
N LEU A 55 3.53 12.36 -3.62
CA LEU A 55 3.31 11.29 -2.66
C LEU A 55 1.83 11.05 -2.38
N ALA A 56 1.03 12.12 -2.23
CA ALA A 56 -0.41 12.01 -2.08
C ALA A 56 -1.06 11.29 -3.28
N THR A 57 -0.68 11.66 -4.51
CA THR A 57 -1.14 11.00 -5.74
C THR A 57 -0.73 9.52 -5.77
N ALA A 58 0.51 9.21 -5.39
CA ALA A 58 0.99 7.82 -5.35
C ALA A 58 0.26 6.98 -4.30
N GLN A 59 -0.03 7.53 -3.12
CA GLN A 59 -0.84 6.87 -2.08
C GLN A 59 -2.28 6.62 -2.55
N LYS A 60 -2.87 7.57 -3.29
CA LYS A 60 -4.18 7.38 -3.91
C LYS A 60 -4.18 6.24 -4.92
N LEU A 61 -3.13 6.10 -5.74
CA LEU A 61 -2.99 4.99 -6.68
C LEU A 61 -2.88 3.64 -5.95
N LEU A 62 -2.09 3.56 -4.87
CA LEU A 62 -1.99 2.38 -4.02
C LEU A 62 -3.35 2.00 -3.41
N HIS A 63 -4.07 2.98 -2.89
CA HIS A 63 -5.40 2.79 -2.32
C HIS A 63 -6.38 2.24 -3.37
N ARG A 64 -6.44 2.84 -4.56
CA ARG A 64 -7.29 2.39 -5.67
C ARG A 64 -6.94 0.99 -6.15
N HIS A 65 -5.66 0.66 -6.22
CA HIS A 65 -5.22 -0.68 -6.57
C HIS A 65 -5.77 -1.71 -5.57
N MET A 66 -5.63 -1.47 -4.27
CA MET A 66 -6.12 -2.36 -3.21
C MET A 66 -7.66 -2.36 -3.05
N ASN A 67 -8.36 -1.31 -3.47
CA ASN A 67 -9.82 -1.24 -3.49
C ASN A 67 -10.45 -1.66 -4.84
N SER A 68 -9.65 -2.18 -5.76
CA SER A 68 -10.14 -2.64 -7.07
C SER A 68 -11.03 -3.88 -6.95
N THR A 69 -11.87 -4.09 -7.97
CA THR A 69 -12.68 -5.31 -8.10
C THR A 69 -11.83 -6.58 -8.15
N VAL A 70 -10.59 -6.47 -8.66
CA VAL A 70 -9.62 -7.59 -8.68
C VAL A 70 -9.18 -7.93 -7.26
N ALA A 71 -8.77 -6.94 -6.46
CA ALA A 71 -8.37 -7.14 -5.07
C ALA A 71 -9.51 -7.76 -4.25
N ARG A 72 -10.73 -7.24 -4.40
CA ARG A 72 -11.90 -7.77 -3.72
C ARG A 72 -12.17 -9.24 -4.07
N ARG A 73 -12.12 -9.60 -5.35
CA ARG A 73 -12.28 -11.00 -5.79
C ARG A 73 -11.19 -11.91 -5.24
N LEU A 74 -9.94 -11.44 -5.23
CA LEU A 74 -8.83 -12.18 -4.65
C LEU A 74 -9.02 -12.38 -3.15
N ALA A 75 -9.43 -11.35 -2.41
CA ALA A 75 -9.68 -11.44 -0.97
C ALA A 75 -10.81 -12.44 -0.64
N LEU A 76 -11.92 -12.41 -1.38
CA LEU A 76 -13.01 -13.37 -1.19
C LEU A 76 -12.58 -14.82 -1.47
N ARG A 77 -11.81 -15.05 -2.55
CA ARG A 77 -11.27 -16.37 -2.88
C ARG A 77 -10.20 -16.86 -1.92
N ALA A 78 -9.42 -15.94 -1.37
CA ALA A 78 -8.33 -16.25 -0.45
C ALA A 78 -8.81 -17.07 0.75
N HIS A 79 -9.96 -16.72 1.34
CA HIS A 79 -10.52 -17.46 2.48
C HIS A 79 -10.87 -18.91 2.15
N GLN A 80 -11.30 -19.19 0.91
CA GLN A 80 -11.64 -20.54 0.46
C GLN A 80 -10.41 -21.38 0.14
N ILE A 81 -9.36 -20.74 -0.37
CA ILE A 81 -8.15 -21.40 -0.88
C ILE A 81 -7.09 -21.56 0.22
N LEU A 82 -7.08 -20.67 1.22
CA LEU A 82 -6.08 -20.65 2.28
C LEU A 82 -5.80 -22.04 2.91
N PRO A 83 -6.81 -22.82 3.31
CA PRO A 83 -6.57 -24.13 3.93
C PRO A 83 -5.95 -25.17 2.99
N LEU A 84 -6.01 -24.94 1.67
CA LEU A 84 -5.52 -25.85 0.64
C LEU A 84 -4.06 -25.60 0.24
N LEU A 85 -3.47 -24.50 0.77
CA LEU A 85 -2.12 -24.08 0.41
C LEU A 85 -1.08 -24.65 1.38
N PRO A 86 0.15 -24.91 0.91
CA PRO A 86 1.29 -25.13 1.79
C PRO A 86 1.52 -23.94 2.73
N GLU A 87 2.04 -24.17 3.92
CA GLU A 87 2.21 -23.18 4.99
C GLU A 87 2.86 -21.85 4.51
N ARG A 88 3.94 -21.94 3.73
CA ARG A 88 4.59 -20.76 3.16
C ARG A 88 3.65 -19.90 2.32
N LYS A 89 2.81 -20.52 1.50
CA LYS A 89 1.81 -19.83 0.67
C LYS A 89 0.67 -19.28 1.52
N GLN A 90 0.25 -19.98 2.57
CA GLN A 90 -0.74 -19.47 3.53
C GLN A 90 -0.26 -18.18 4.17
N ARG A 91 1.00 -18.07 4.56
CA ARG A 91 1.58 -16.83 5.13
C ARG A 91 1.53 -15.67 4.14
N ILE A 92 1.84 -15.91 2.86
CA ILE A 92 1.77 -14.88 1.81
C ILE A 92 0.34 -14.39 1.61
N VAL A 93 -0.63 -15.30 1.53
CA VAL A 93 -2.05 -14.96 1.40
C VAL A 93 -2.55 -14.20 2.64
N SER A 94 -2.13 -14.60 3.83
CA SER A 94 -2.47 -13.90 5.08
C SER A 94 -1.91 -12.47 5.12
N CYS A 95 -0.68 -12.26 4.61
CA CYS A 95 -0.12 -10.92 4.44
C CYS A 95 -0.95 -10.08 3.47
N PHE A 96 -1.33 -10.63 2.32
CA PHE A 96 -2.21 -9.95 1.36
C PHE A 96 -3.55 -9.56 2.00
N LEU A 97 -4.21 -10.47 2.72
CA LEU A 97 -5.49 -10.19 3.39
C LEU A 97 -5.36 -9.10 4.47
N ARG A 98 -4.24 -9.06 5.18
CA ARG A 98 -3.95 -8.02 6.16
C ARG A 98 -3.79 -6.65 5.49
N GLU A 99 -3.00 -6.57 4.42
CA GLU A 99 -2.82 -5.33 3.66
C GLU A 99 -4.16 -4.89 3.02
N TYR A 100 -4.90 -5.81 2.41
CA TYR A 100 -6.24 -5.53 1.87
C TYR A 100 -7.15 -4.89 2.91
N ARG A 101 -7.25 -5.46 4.11
CA ARG A 101 -8.07 -4.90 5.20
C ARG A 101 -7.62 -3.51 5.62
N ARG A 102 -6.31 -3.27 5.69
CA ARG A 102 -5.76 -1.95 6.06
C ARG A 102 -6.13 -0.88 5.04
N TYR A 103 -5.97 -1.18 3.75
CA TYR A 103 -6.29 -0.22 2.69
C TYR A 103 -7.79 0.01 2.50
N THR A 104 -8.62 -1.00 2.74
CA THR A 104 -10.08 -0.87 2.61
C THR A 104 -10.78 -0.27 3.84
N ALA A 105 -10.07 -0.18 4.98
CA ALA A 105 -10.61 0.40 6.20
C ALA A 105 -10.68 1.93 6.20
N LEU A 106 -9.89 2.60 5.35
CA LEU A 106 -9.77 4.05 5.32
C LEU A 106 -10.28 4.63 3.99
N PRO A 107 -10.97 5.78 4.03
CA PRO A 107 -11.36 6.49 2.81
C PRO A 107 -10.14 6.98 2.01
N GLU A 108 -10.24 6.99 0.67
CA GLU A 108 -9.19 7.46 -0.23
C GLU A 108 -8.75 8.90 0.09
N GLN A 109 -9.73 9.77 0.32
CA GLN A 109 -9.48 11.19 0.62
C GLN A 109 -8.65 11.37 1.89
N LEU A 110 -8.96 10.64 2.95
CA LEU A 110 -8.21 10.71 4.21
C LEU A 110 -6.74 10.30 4.02
N LEU A 111 -6.48 9.28 3.22
CA LEU A 111 -5.11 8.83 2.93
C LEU A 111 -4.33 9.86 2.11
N GLU A 112 -4.99 10.50 1.14
CA GLU A 112 -4.40 11.58 0.34
C GLU A 112 -4.03 12.78 1.21
N GLU A 113 -4.98 13.27 2.03
CA GLU A 113 -4.78 14.39 2.96
C GLU A 113 -3.67 14.08 3.99
N LEU A 114 -3.68 12.88 4.56
CA LEU A 114 -2.66 12.45 5.52
C LEU A 114 -1.26 12.42 4.89
N SER A 115 -1.13 11.84 3.69
CA SER A 115 0.15 11.78 2.98
C SER A 115 0.69 13.17 2.65
N TYR A 116 -0.19 14.07 2.22
CA TYR A 116 0.18 15.46 1.94
C TYR A 116 0.63 16.19 3.20
N ALA A 117 -0.16 16.10 4.27
CA ALA A 117 0.14 16.73 5.56
C ALA A 117 1.45 16.21 6.17
N GLN A 118 1.69 14.88 6.13
CA GLN A 118 2.92 14.27 6.64
C GLN A 118 4.17 14.80 5.93
N THR A 119 4.10 15.00 4.61
CA THR A 119 5.22 15.52 3.83
C THR A 119 5.56 16.94 4.23
N LEU A 120 4.56 17.81 4.42
CA LEU A 120 4.77 19.18 4.85
C LEU A 120 5.24 19.27 6.30
N ALA A 121 4.64 18.46 7.18
CA ALA A 121 5.02 18.40 8.59
C ALA A 121 6.49 17.98 8.77
N LEU A 122 7.00 17.09 7.93
CA LEU A 122 8.41 16.69 7.97
C LEU A 122 9.35 17.88 7.72
N GLU A 123 9.02 18.75 6.77
CA GLU A 123 9.84 19.94 6.49
C GLU A 123 9.78 20.95 7.66
N SER A 124 8.59 21.15 8.23
CA SER A 124 8.44 22.00 9.44
C SER A 124 9.24 21.42 10.61
N TRP A 125 9.20 20.09 10.80
CA TRP A 125 9.97 19.41 11.84
C TRP A 125 11.50 19.57 11.64
N LYS A 126 11.99 19.42 10.39
CA LYS A 126 13.41 19.62 10.06
C LYS A 126 13.85 21.04 10.40
N LEU A 127 13.03 22.05 10.08
CA LEU A 127 13.29 23.44 10.40
C LEU A 127 13.30 23.67 11.91
N ALA A 128 12.26 23.24 12.63
CA ALA A 128 12.14 23.38 14.07
C ALA A 128 13.34 22.76 14.81
N ARG A 129 13.79 21.59 14.37
CA ARG A 129 14.96 20.92 14.91
C ARG A 129 16.26 21.67 14.66
N ARG A 130 16.45 22.21 13.45
CA ARG A 130 17.64 22.99 13.08
C ARG A 130 17.75 24.28 13.90
N GLU A 131 16.63 24.99 14.05
CA GLU A 131 16.57 26.25 14.78
C GLU A 131 16.40 26.05 16.30
N SER A 132 16.25 24.80 16.78
CA SER A 132 15.92 24.47 18.19
C SER A 132 14.66 25.20 18.70
N ASP A 133 13.71 25.44 17.79
CA ASP A 133 12.43 26.13 18.04
C ASP A 133 11.26 25.27 17.57
N PHE A 134 10.60 24.60 18.52
CA PHE A 134 9.46 23.75 18.25
C PHE A 134 8.13 24.48 18.04
N SER A 135 8.10 25.83 18.22
CA SER A 135 6.93 26.63 17.87
C SER A 135 6.66 26.64 16.36
N LEU A 136 7.68 26.28 15.56
CA LEU A 136 7.61 26.17 14.10
C LEU A 136 6.93 24.88 13.62
N PHE A 137 6.72 23.89 14.49
CA PHE A 137 6.12 22.59 14.19
C PHE A 137 4.68 22.50 14.68
#